data_b8b7629c3a856bef8919329ec888f4e7
#
_entry.id   b8b7629c3a856bef8919329ec888f4e7
#
_cell.length_a   1.000
_cell.length_b   1.000
_cell.length_c   1.000
_cell.angle_alpha   90.00
_cell.angle_beta   90.00
_cell.angle_gamma   90.00
#
_symmetry.space_group_name_H-M   'P 1'
#
loop_
_entity.id
_entity.type
_entity.pdbx_description
1 polymer ?
#
loop_
_entity_poly.entity_id
_entity_poly.type
_entity_poly.pdbx_seq_one_letter_code
_entity_poly.pdbx_strand_id
1 'polypeptide(L)'
;MPFRYRLQKVLDFRIRKKEAQLLVVQKAQQAVYEAEENIRKNEEEIAQTIQNKKTADFRMMEYYDNYLHHLWDKADALEQERQRVQAILDEEMQKLVKCEQEVKVVEKHKEKQKEAYLEEEKAQELKQFSEIGVQRFFIHTRETEEERELEAELKRIEAEEAV
;
A
#
# COMPACT_ATOMS: atom_id res chain seq x y z
N MET A 1 -22.96 -2.89 14.31
CA MET A 1 -22.74 -3.76 13.12
C MET A 1 -21.29 -3.63 12.68
N PRO A 2 -20.63 -4.65 12.12
CA PRO A 2 -19.27 -4.50 11.64
C PRO A 2 -19.23 -3.59 10.40
N PHE A 3 -18.22 -2.72 10.34
CA PHE A 3 -17.99 -1.84 9.18
C PHE A 3 -17.80 -2.66 7.89
N ARG A 4 -18.59 -2.38 6.86
CA ARG A 4 -18.46 -2.96 5.52
C ARG A 4 -18.13 -1.87 4.51
N TYR A 5 -16.92 -1.97 3.92
CA TYR A 5 -16.52 -1.03 2.88
C TYR A 5 -17.19 -1.40 1.54
N ARG A 6 -18.00 -0.47 1.01
CA ARG A 6 -18.78 -0.70 -0.21
C ARG A 6 -17.90 -0.97 -1.44
N LEU A 7 -16.72 -0.34 -1.50
CA LEU A 7 -15.79 -0.45 -2.62
C LEU A 7 -14.66 -1.48 -2.38
N GLN A 8 -14.85 -2.44 -1.47
CA GLN A 8 -13.81 -3.45 -1.17
C GLN A 8 -13.39 -4.23 -2.43
N LYS A 9 -14.34 -4.61 -3.29
CA LYS A 9 -14.05 -5.32 -4.55
C LYS A 9 -13.18 -4.50 -5.51
N VAL A 10 -13.38 -3.17 -5.53
CA VAL A 10 -12.58 -2.26 -6.36
C VAL A 10 -11.16 -2.16 -5.81
N LEU A 11 -11.00 -2.09 -4.48
CA LEU A 11 -9.71 -2.10 -3.83
C LEU A 11 -8.95 -3.39 -4.15
N ASP A 12 -9.59 -4.54 -3.99
CA ASP A 12 -9.00 -5.86 -4.26
C ASP A 12 -8.58 -6.01 -5.73
N PHE A 13 -9.37 -5.47 -6.66
CA PHE A 13 -9.02 -5.43 -8.08
C PHE A 13 -7.78 -4.56 -8.35
N ARG A 14 -7.71 -3.36 -7.75
CA ARG A 14 -6.56 -2.47 -7.91
C ARG A 14 -5.28 -3.04 -7.30
N ILE A 15 -5.38 -3.72 -6.17
CA ILE A 15 -4.26 -4.44 -5.55
C ILE A 15 -3.73 -5.51 -6.49
N ARG A 16 -4.60 -6.35 -7.04
CA ARG A 16 -4.20 -7.40 -8.01
C ARG A 16 -3.56 -6.81 -9.28
N LYS A 17 -4.10 -5.68 -9.77
CA LYS A 17 -3.51 -4.95 -10.90
C LYS A 17 -2.09 -4.45 -10.59
N LYS A 18 -1.88 -3.89 -9.38
CA LYS A 18 -0.56 -3.47 -8.90
C LYS A 18 0.41 -4.65 -8.79
N GLU A 19 -0.03 -5.78 -8.23
CA GLU A 19 0.80 -6.99 -8.10
C GLU A 19 1.19 -7.56 -9.47
N ALA A 20 0.25 -7.59 -10.43
CA ALA A 20 0.54 -7.99 -11.80
C ALA A 20 1.57 -7.07 -12.47
N GLN A 21 1.44 -5.75 -12.28
CA GLN A 21 2.39 -4.77 -12.80
C GLN A 21 3.77 -4.90 -12.13
N LEU A 22 3.83 -5.23 -10.84
CA LEU A 22 5.08 -5.49 -10.14
C LEU A 22 5.85 -6.67 -10.77
N LEU A 23 5.16 -7.74 -11.15
CA LEU A 23 5.77 -8.87 -11.85
C LEU A 23 6.34 -8.47 -13.22
N VAL A 24 5.66 -7.57 -13.93
CA VAL A 24 6.15 -7.04 -15.21
C VAL A 24 7.43 -6.21 -15.00
N VAL A 25 7.47 -5.36 -13.98
CA VAL A 25 8.66 -4.58 -13.62
C VAL A 25 9.82 -5.52 -13.24
N GLN A 26 9.58 -6.56 -12.45
CA GLN A 26 10.61 -7.53 -12.10
C GLN A 26 11.21 -8.23 -13.34
N LYS A 27 10.37 -8.61 -14.31
CA LYS A 27 10.84 -9.18 -15.59
C LYS A 27 11.68 -8.17 -16.40
N ALA A 28 11.25 -6.91 -16.42
CA ALA A 28 12.01 -5.86 -17.10
C ALA A 28 13.37 -5.59 -16.40
N GLN A 29 13.42 -5.62 -15.06
CA GLN A 29 14.67 -5.53 -14.30
C GLN A 29 15.62 -6.71 -14.61
N GLN A 30 15.06 -7.91 -14.72
CA GLN A 30 15.83 -9.09 -15.08
C GLN A 30 16.42 -8.95 -16.50
N ALA A 31 15.67 -8.41 -17.46
CA ALA A 31 16.14 -8.16 -18.80
C ALA A 31 17.29 -7.14 -18.84
N VAL A 32 17.21 -6.07 -18.01
CA VAL A 32 18.32 -5.10 -17.87
C VAL A 32 19.56 -5.79 -17.30
N TYR A 33 19.39 -6.57 -16.23
CA TYR A 33 20.50 -7.32 -15.63
C TYR A 33 21.18 -8.26 -16.65
N GLU A 34 20.40 -8.98 -17.45
CA GLU A 34 20.94 -9.86 -18.50
C GLU A 34 21.70 -9.08 -19.59
N ALA A 35 21.18 -7.90 -19.97
CA ALA A 35 21.85 -7.02 -20.92
C ALA A 35 23.20 -6.50 -20.37
N GLU A 36 23.24 -6.08 -19.11
CA GLU A 36 24.47 -5.64 -18.43
C GLU A 36 25.49 -6.79 -18.30
N GLU A 37 25.02 -7.99 -17.99
CA GLU A 37 25.86 -9.18 -17.89
C GLU A 37 26.45 -9.56 -19.26
N ASN A 38 25.71 -9.38 -20.34
CA ASN A 38 26.22 -9.61 -21.71
C ASN A 38 27.27 -8.57 -22.09
N ILE A 39 27.11 -7.31 -21.69
CA ILE A 39 28.12 -6.27 -21.87
C ILE A 39 29.42 -6.65 -21.14
N ARG A 40 29.30 -7.03 -19.86
CA ARG A 40 30.44 -7.44 -19.04
C ARG A 40 31.19 -8.62 -19.64
N LYS A 41 30.49 -9.64 -20.13
CA LYS A 41 31.12 -10.78 -20.83
C LYS A 41 31.85 -10.35 -22.08
N ASN A 42 31.29 -9.44 -22.87
CA ASN A 42 31.92 -8.94 -24.06
C ASN A 42 33.17 -8.10 -23.73
N GLU A 43 33.13 -7.30 -22.67
CA GLU A 43 34.32 -6.54 -22.19
C GLU A 43 35.43 -7.47 -21.71
N GLU A 44 35.11 -8.54 -21.00
CA GLU A 44 36.09 -9.57 -20.60
C GLU A 44 36.69 -10.27 -21.81
N GLU A 45 35.90 -10.59 -22.84
CA GLU A 45 36.32 -11.19 -24.07
C GLU A 45 37.28 -10.25 -24.86
N ILE A 46 36.97 -8.95 -24.91
CA ILE A 46 37.83 -7.93 -25.48
C ILE A 46 39.18 -7.88 -24.76
N ALA A 47 39.14 -7.82 -23.41
CA ALA A 47 40.36 -7.76 -22.60
C ALA A 47 41.24 -9.00 -22.79
N GLN A 48 40.65 -10.19 -22.82
CA GLN A 48 41.39 -11.44 -23.11
C GLN A 48 41.98 -11.44 -24.51
N THR A 49 41.22 -10.98 -25.52
CA THR A 49 41.68 -10.93 -26.90
C THR A 49 42.84 -9.96 -27.05
N ILE A 50 42.80 -8.80 -26.40
CA ILE A 50 43.94 -7.85 -26.37
C ILE A 50 45.17 -8.48 -25.72
N GLN A 51 44.98 -9.22 -24.62
CA GLN A 51 46.09 -9.89 -23.95
C GLN A 51 46.70 -10.99 -24.84
N ASN A 52 45.87 -11.80 -25.50
CA ASN A 52 46.30 -12.86 -26.40
C ASN A 52 47.03 -12.28 -27.63
N LYS A 53 46.56 -11.14 -28.16
CA LYS A 53 47.20 -10.44 -29.23
C LYS A 53 48.66 -10.04 -28.90
N LYS A 54 48.94 -9.57 -27.66
CA LYS A 54 50.27 -9.17 -27.21
C LYS A 54 51.29 -10.30 -27.25
N THR A 55 50.85 -11.55 -27.09
CA THR A 55 51.69 -12.75 -27.05
C THR A 55 51.65 -13.55 -28.36
N ALA A 56 50.84 -13.11 -29.33
CA ALA A 56 50.65 -13.82 -30.60
C ALA A 56 51.76 -13.59 -31.61
N ASP A 57 51.90 -14.54 -32.53
CA ASP A 57 52.82 -14.42 -33.70
C ASP A 57 52.30 -13.32 -34.65
N PHE A 58 53.22 -12.65 -35.32
CA PHE A 58 52.95 -11.58 -36.31
C PHE A 58 51.92 -11.98 -37.37
N ARG A 59 51.94 -13.24 -37.80
CA ARG A 59 50.97 -13.78 -38.77
C ARG A 59 49.51 -13.81 -38.25
N MET A 60 49.31 -13.78 -36.94
CA MET A 60 47.98 -13.80 -36.31
C MET A 60 47.45 -12.39 -35.98
N MET A 61 48.25 -11.35 -36.13
CA MET A 61 47.88 -9.99 -35.74
C MET A 61 46.63 -9.49 -36.47
N GLU A 62 46.56 -9.70 -37.79
CA GLU A 62 45.41 -9.30 -38.61
C GLU A 62 44.15 -10.03 -38.19
N TYR A 63 44.24 -11.31 -37.81
CA TYR A 63 43.11 -12.08 -37.30
C TYR A 63 42.56 -11.48 -35.97
N TYR A 64 43.46 -11.15 -35.05
CA TYR A 64 43.06 -10.54 -33.79
C TYR A 64 42.47 -9.14 -33.98
N ASP A 65 42.98 -8.34 -34.93
CA ASP A 65 42.43 -7.03 -35.23
C ASP A 65 41.01 -7.12 -35.79
N ASN A 66 40.78 -8.00 -36.74
CA ASN A 66 39.44 -8.24 -37.29
C ASN A 66 38.47 -8.75 -36.22
N TYR A 67 38.93 -9.63 -35.31
CA TYR A 67 38.11 -10.12 -34.21
C TYR A 67 37.77 -9.04 -33.19
N LEU A 68 38.72 -8.16 -32.85
CA LEU A 68 38.48 -7.01 -31.99
C LEU A 68 37.48 -6.04 -32.60
N HIS A 69 37.55 -5.77 -33.91
CA HIS A 69 36.55 -4.95 -34.59
C HIS A 69 35.15 -5.57 -34.46
N HIS A 70 35.03 -6.87 -34.65
CA HIS A 70 33.74 -7.56 -34.44
C HIS A 70 33.25 -7.46 -33.01
N LEU A 71 34.13 -7.58 -32.01
CA LEU A 71 33.75 -7.43 -30.59
C LEU A 71 33.33 -6.00 -30.23
N TRP A 72 33.92 -4.97 -30.83
CA TRP A 72 33.51 -3.58 -30.65
C TRP A 72 32.18 -3.30 -31.32
N ASP A 73 31.92 -3.78 -32.52
CA ASP A 73 30.60 -3.69 -33.17
C ASP A 73 29.51 -4.38 -32.30
N LYS A 74 29.86 -5.54 -31.72
CA LYS A 74 29.00 -6.26 -30.76
C LYS A 74 28.77 -5.44 -29.48
N ALA A 75 29.77 -4.74 -28.96
CA ALA A 75 29.66 -3.87 -27.80
C ALA A 75 28.66 -2.74 -28.04
N ASP A 76 28.74 -2.10 -29.21
CA ASP A 76 27.76 -1.04 -29.58
C ASP A 76 26.34 -1.58 -29.68
N ALA A 77 26.15 -2.76 -30.26
CA ALA A 77 24.84 -3.41 -30.36
C ALA A 77 24.30 -3.78 -28.97
N LEU A 78 25.14 -4.30 -28.07
CA LEU A 78 24.77 -4.64 -26.71
C LEU A 78 24.39 -3.40 -25.89
N GLU A 79 25.09 -2.29 -26.06
CA GLU A 79 24.75 -1.02 -25.39
C GLU A 79 23.44 -0.45 -25.91
N GLN A 80 23.16 -0.54 -27.20
CA GLN A 80 21.85 -0.16 -27.74
C GLN A 80 20.69 -1.02 -27.14
N GLU A 81 20.94 -2.34 -27.03
CA GLU A 81 19.95 -3.24 -26.42
C GLU A 81 19.75 -2.92 -24.92
N ARG A 82 20.82 -2.64 -24.17
CA ARG A 82 20.71 -2.19 -22.78
C ARG A 82 19.86 -0.92 -22.65
N GLN A 83 20.11 0.07 -23.51
CA GLN A 83 19.32 1.31 -23.50
C GLN A 83 17.85 1.05 -23.82
N ARG A 84 17.57 0.14 -24.75
CA ARG A 84 16.20 -0.25 -25.10
C ARG A 84 15.47 -0.92 -23.94
N VAL A 85 16.09 -1.91 -23.29
CA VAL A 85 15.47 -2.60 -22.16
C VAL A 85 15.33 -1.69 -20.93
N GLN A 86 16.28 -0.75 -20.75
CA GLN A 86 16.19 0.28 -19.71
C GLN A 86 14.98 1.21 -19.93
N ALA A 87 14.75 1.66 -21.17
CA ALA A 87 13.57 2.48 -21.48
C ALA A 87 12.26 1.73 -21.20
N ILE A 88 12.22 0.44 -21.52
CA ILE A 88 11.06 -0.40 -21.19
C ILE A 88 10.86 -0.50 -19.67
N LEU A 89 11.93 -0.69 -18.91
CA LEU A 89 11.86 -0.71 -17.44
C LEU A 89 11.31 0.60 -16.89
N ASP A 90 11.78 1.74 -17.37
CA ASP A 90 11.34 3.05 -16.92
C ASP A 90 9.85 3.29 -17.20
N GLU A 91 9.36 2.87 -18.36
CA GLU A 91 7.93 2.92 -18.67
C GLU A 91 7.10 2.04 -17.75
N GLU A 92 7.52 0.81 -17.49
CA GLU A 92 6.81 -0.12 -16.62
C GLU A 92 6.83 0.34 -15.16
N MET A 93 7.90 0.96 -14.71
CA MET A 93 7.98 1.60 -13.38
C MET A 93 6.99 2.77 -13.26
N GLN A 94 6.85 3.61 -14.29
CA GLN A 94 5.84 4.67 -14.29
C GLN A 94 4.41 4.13 -14.19
N LYS A 95 4.12 3.02 -14.89
CA LYS A 95 2.82 2.34 -14.78
C LYS A 95 2.60 1.78 -13.38
N LEU A 96 3.62 1.22 -12.75
CA LEU A 96 3.54 0.74 -11.37
C LEU A 96 3.23 1.88 -10.40
N VAL A 97 3.90 3.01 -10.51
CA VAL A 97 3.63 4.20 -9.68
C VAL A 97 2.17 4.67 -9.81
N LYS A 98 1.61 4.67 -11.03
CA LYS A 98 0.19 4.98 -11.24
C LYS A 98 -0.72 3.98 -10.55
N CYS A 99 -0.44 2.67 -10.66
CA CYS A 99 -1.21 1.64 -9.97
C CYS A 99 -1.16 1.80 -8.44
N GLU A 100 0.01 2.14 -7.88
CA GLU A 100 0.17 2.42 -6.45
C GLU A 100 -0.63 3.64 -6.00
N GLN A 101 -0.64 4.71 -6.79
CA GLN A 101 -1.45 5.90 -6.51
C GLN A 101 -2.95 5.57 -6.53
N GLU A 102 -3.40 4.77 -7.51
CA GLU A 102 -4.78 4.31 -7.59
C GLU A 102 -5.21 3.49 -6.37
N VAL A 103 -4.34 2.63 -5.85
CA VAL A 103 -4.58 1.85 -4.62
C VAL A 103 -4.66 2.79 -3.41
N LYS A 104 -3.68 3.68 -3.23
CA LYS A 104 -3.64 4.64 -2.11
C LYS A 104 -4.87 5.54 -2.03
N VAL A 105 -5.42 5.95 -3.17
CA VAL A 105 -6.66 6.76 -3.20
C VAL A 105 -7.83 6.01 -2.58
N VAL A 106 -8.00 4.72 -2.93
CA VAL A 106 -9.11 3.91 -2.41
C VAL A 106 -8.88 3.53 -0.94
N GLU A 107 -7.63 3.26 -0.54
CA GLU A 107 -7.27 3.00 0.86
C GLU A 107 -7.59 4.21 1.75
N LYS A 108 -7.17 5.41 1.36
CA LYS A 108 -7.50 6.64 2.09
C LYS A 108 -9.02 6.90 2.17
N HIS A 109 -9.74 6.60 1.10
CA HIS A 109 -11.20 6.70 1.12
C HIS A 109 -11.82 5.70 2.09
N LYS A 110 -11.30 4.47 2.14
CA LYS A 110 -11.73 3.44 3.10
C LYS A 110 -11.48 3.87 4.54
N GLU A 111 -10.29 4.44 4.83
CA GLU A 111 -9.94 4.95 6.16
C GLU A 111 -10.91 6.05 6.61
N LYS A 112 -11.15 7.05 5.76
CA LYS A 112 -12.10 8.13 6.05
C LYS A 112 -13.53 7.62 6.31
N GLN A 113 -13.98 6.67 5.52
CA GLN A 113 -15.30 6.07 5.74
C GLN A 113 -15.38 5.26 7.05
N LYS A 114 -14.29 4.58 7.40
CA LYS A 114 -14.18 3.86 8.66
C LYS A 114 -14.19 4.81 9.86
N GLU A 115 -13.45 5.91 9.78
CA GLU A 115 -13.44 6.96 10.82
C GLU A 115 -14.83 7.57 11.01
N ALA A 116 -15.48 7.97 9.91
CA ALA A 116 -16.85 8.51 9.96
C ALA A 116 -17.85 7.51 10.58
N TYR A 117 -17.75 6.24 10.22
CA TYR A 117 -18.57 5.18 10.80
C TYR A 117 -18.35 5.04 12.31
N LEU A 118 -17.09 5.06 12.77
CA LEU A 118 -16.77 4.98 14.20
C LEU A 118 -17.24 6.21 14.98
N GLU A 119 -17.18 7.39 14.38
CA GLU A 119 -17.73 8.62 14.99
C GLU A 119 -19.25 8.57 15.10
N GLU A 120 -19.94 8.08 14.07
CA GLU A 120 -21.38 7.86 14.11
C GLU A 120 -21.79 6.83 15.18
N GLU A 121 -21.06 5.72 15.27
CA GLU A 121 -21.32 4.67 16.27
C GLU A 121 -21.16 5.22 17.69
N LYS A 122 -20.07 5.96 17.96
CA LYS A 122 -19.86 6.66 19.24
C LYS A 122 -20.97 7.68 19.54
N ALA A 123 -21.39 8.44 18.55
CA ALA A 123 -22.46 9.42 18.73
C ALA A 123 -23.81 8.74 19.04
N GLN A 124 -24.09 7.59 18.43
CA GLN A 124 -25.28 6.80 18.72
C GLN A 124 -25.22 6.21 20.14
N GLU A 125 -24.08 5.65 20.55
CA GLU A 125 -23.88 5.15 21.91
C GLU A 125 -24.09 6.27 22.96
N LEU A 126 -23.51 7.45 22.73
CA LEU A 126 -23.64 8.60 23.60
C LEU A 126 -25.12 9.04 23.74
N LYS A 127 -25.88 9.03 22.65
CA LYS A 127 -27.32 9.30 22.69
C LYS A 127 -28.05 8.27 23.52
N GLN A 128 -27.78 6.98 23.31
CA GLN A 128 -28.40 5.91 24.09
C GLN A 128 -28.07 6.03 25.60
N PHE A 129 -26.82 6.32 25.94
CA PHE A 129 -26.41 6.53 27.34
C PHE A 129 -27.09 7.76 27.94
N SER A 130 -27.21 8.86 27.18
CA SER A 130 -27.94 10.05 27.68
C SER A 130 -29.41 9.79 27.90
N GLU A 131 -30.07 9.05 27.01
CA GLU A 131 -31.48 8.66 27.18
C GLU A 131 -31.69 7.77 28.40
N ILE A 132 -30.82 6.79 28.63
CA ILE A 132 -30.85 5.94 29.83
C ILE A 132 -30.60 6.78 31.08
N GLY A 133 -29.66 7.73 31.03
CA GLY A 133 -29.40 8.66 32.16
C GLY A 133 -30.61 9.51 32.50
N VAL A 134 -31.28 10.07 31.50
CA VAL A 134 -32.51 10.85 31.68
C VAL A 134 -33.64 9.99 32.26
N GLN A 135 -33.83 8.78 31.72
CA GLN A 135 -34.85 7.86 32.25
C GLN A 135 -34.60 7.50 33.72
N ARG A 136 -33.36 7.17 34.08
CA ARG A 136 -33.00 6.87 35.49
C ARG A 136 -33.19 8.07 36.40
N PHE A 137 -32.88 9.27 35.93
CA PHE A 137 -33.09 10.50 36.67
C PHE A 137 -34.61 10.70 36.96
N PHE A 138 -35.48 10.54 35.98
CA PHE A 138 -36.90 10.67 36.16
C PHE A 138 -37.46 9.62 37.10
N ILE A 139 -37.03 8.36 37.01
CA ILE A 139 -37.45 7.29 37.92
C ILE A 139 -37.04 7.64 39.35
N HIS A 140 -35.81 8.02 39.58
CA HIS A 140 -35.29 8.37 40.90
C HIS A 140 -35.99 9.61 41.49
N THR A 141 -36.25 10.63 40.65
CA THR A 141 -37.00 11.82 41.12
C THR A 141 -38.40 11.45 41.55
N ARG A 142 -39.07 10.57 40.80
CA ARG A 142 -40.40 10.10 41.10
C ARG A 142 -40.44 9.28 42.39
N GLU A 143 -39.49 8.37 42.57
CA GLU A 143 -39.36 7.59 43.81
C GLU A 143 -39.11 8.50 45.02
N THR A 144 -38.28 9.51 44.91
CA THR A 144 -38.01 10.47 46.00
C THR A 144 -39.19 11.39 46.30
N GLU A 145 -40.01 11.72 45.31
CA GLU A 145 -41.26 12.47 45.51
C GLU A 145 -42.30 11.60 46.21
N GLU A 146 -42.48 10.36 45.80
CA GLU A 146 -43.38 9.40 46.46
C GLU A 146 -42.98 9.12 47.93
N GLU A 147 -41.68 8.97 48.20
CA GLU A 147 -41.17 8.82 49.58
C GLU A 147 -41.48 10.05 50.45
N ARG A 148 -41.30 11.28 49.92
CA ARG A 148 -41.59 12.52 50.60
C ARG A 148 -43.11 12.68 50.91
N GLU A 149 -43.95 12.28 49.97
CA GLU A 149 -45.40 12.30 50.16
C GLU A 149 -45.84 11.32 51.25
N LEU A 150 -45.32 10.10 51.26
CA LEU A 150 -45.56 9.10 52.29
C LEU A 150 -45.08 9.54 53.67
N GLU A 151 -43.87 10.15 53.76
CA GLU A 151 -43.40 10.71 55.02
C GLU A 151 -44.30 11.85 55.54
N ALA A 152 -44.76 12.70 54.63
CA ALA A 152 -45.64 13.79 54.99
C ALA A 152 -47.02 13.28 55.49
N GLU A 153 -47.54 12.22 54.90
CA GLU A 153 -48.76 11.57 55.29
C GLU A 153 -48.60 10.87 56.62
N LEU A 154 -47.53 10.15 56.88
CA LEU A 154 -47.22 9.55 58.19
C LEU A 154 -47.17 10.60 59.30
N LYS A 155 -46.52 11.73 59.08
CA LYS A 155 -46.43 12.85 60.03
C LYS A 155 -47.84 13.45 60.34
N ARG A 156 -48.72 13.47 59.35
CA ARG A 156 -50.12 13.91 59.59
C ARG A 156 -50.88 12.94 60.48
N ILE A 157 -50.75 11.63 60.20
CA ILE A 157 -51.41 10.60 61.02
C ILE A 157 -50.89 10.61 62.48
N GLU A 158 -49.55 10.70 62.63
CA GLU A 158 -48.94 10.81 63.97
C GLU A 158 -49.41 12.06 64.74
N ALA A 159 -49.61 13.18 64.04
CA ALA A 159 -50.08 14.41 64.60
C ALA A 159 -51.59 14.33 65.02
N GLU A 160 -52.39 13.57 64.26
CA GLU A 160 -53.83 13.32 64.58
C GLU A 160 -53.99 12.34 65.72
N GLU A 161 -53.11 11.33 65.85
CA GLU A 161 -53.17 10.40 67.01
C GLU A 161 -52.65 10.99 68.35
N ALA A 162 -51.87 12.09 68.26
CA ALA A 162 -51.31 12.77 69.44
C ALA A 162 -52.25 13.81 70.10
N VAL A 163 -53.47 14.01 69.58
CA VAL A 163 -54.48 14.90 70.10
C VAL A 163 -55.57 14.11 70.86
#